data_dc3c0ca5b7a81d89db1c12987b259c99
#
_entry.id   dc3c0ca5b7a81d89db1c12987b259c99
#
_cell.length_a   1.000
_cell.length_b   1.000
_cell.length_c   1.000
_cell.angle_alpha   90.00
_cell.angle_beta   90.00
_cell.angle_gamma   90.00
#
_symmetry.space_group_name_H-M   'P 1'
#
loop_
_entity.id
_entity.type
_entity.pdbx_description
1 polymer ?
#
loop_
_entity_poly.entity_id
_entity_poly.type
_entity_poly.pdbx_seq_one_letter_code
_entity_poly.pdbx_strand_id
1 'polypeptide(L)' 'MNTIKILTSNEIIAIEYFSIEESEKILTRVKELSEKFETLDEGDMKAKFDIIAESRYLNGKLEGVRLVMEELERIAKIS' A
#
# COMPACT_ATOMS: atom_id res chain seq x y z
N MET A 1 7.06 -6.28 33.99
CA MET A 1 6.59 -6.36 33.61
C MET A 1 5.96 -6.32 32.74
N ASN A 2 5.88 -6.33 32.29
CA ASN A 2 4.90 -6.27 31.47
C ASN A 2 5.11 -6.63 30.13
N THR A 3 4.98 -7.77 29.80
CA THR A 3 4.84 -8.21 28.50
C THR A 3 3.52 -7.78 28.03
N ILE A 4 3.50 -6.78 27.35
CA ILE A 4 2.34 -6.42 26.68
C ILE A 4 2.31 -7.21 25.41
N LYS A 5 1.51 -8.19 25.40
CA LYS A 5 1.21 -8.87 24.16
C LYS A 5 0.27 -7.96 23.39
N ILE A 6 0.83 -7.23 22.47
CA ILE A 6 0.11 -6.20 21.74
C ILE A 6 -0.91 -6.80 20.79
N LEU A 7 -0.59 -7.94 20.17
CA LEU A 7 -1.46 -8.59 19.19
C LEU A 7 -1.51 -10.09 19.36
N THR A 8 -2.68 -10.68 19.13
CA THR A 8 -2.83 -12.13 19.06
C THR A 8 -2.41 -12.63 17.68
N SER A 9 -2.18 -13.94 17.57
CA SER A 9 -1.86 -14.55 16.26
C SER A 9 -2.96 -14.31 15.24
N ASN A 10 -4.22 -14.38 15.66
CA ASN A 10 -5.35 -14.13 14.75
C ASN A 10 -5.38 -12.68 14.27
N GLU A 11 -5.07 -11.75 15.15
CA GLU A 11 -4.99 -10.35 14.78
C GLU A 11 -3.87 -10.09 13.80
N ILE A 12 -2.72 -10.71 13.98
CA ILE A 12 -1.58 -10.59 13.06
C ILE A 12 -1.98 -11.10 11.68
N ILE A 13 -2.61 -12.27 11.62
CA ILE A 13 -3.06 -12.86 10.35
C ILE A 13 -4.07 -11.94 9.67
N ALA A 14 -5.02 -11.39 10.41
CA ALA A 14 -6.02 -10.48 9.86
C ALA A 14 -5.39 -9.23 9.26
N ILE A 15 -4.40 -8.65 9.95
CA ILE A 15 -3.71 -7.46 9.44
C ILE A 15 -2.88 -7.80 8.20
N GLU A 16 -2.24 -8.97 8.17
CA GLU A 16 -1.50 -9.42 7.00
C GLU A 16 -2.41 -9.56 5.79
N TYR A 17 -3.57 -10.19 5.95
CA TYR A 17 -4.55 -10.31 4.86
C TYR A 17 -5.02 -8.96 4.37
N PHE A 18 -5.36 -8.07 5.30
CA PHE A 18 -5.77 -6.71 4.95
C PHE A 18 -4.68 -5.99 4.17
N SER A 19 -3.44 -6.12 4.61
CA SER A 19 -2.29 -5.47 3.97
C SER A 19 -2.07 -6.01 2.56
N ILE A 20 -2.20 -7.32 2.36
CA ILE A 20 -2.07 -7.94 1.05
C ILE A 20 -3.17 -7.44 0.11
N GLU A 21 -4.42 -7.44 0.57
CA GLU A 21 -5.54 -6.97 -0.23
C GLU A 21 -5.38 -5.50 -0.63
N GLU A 22 -4.97 -4.66 0.32
CA GLU A 22 -4.74 -3.25 0.03
C GLU A 22 -3.62 -3.04 -0.96
N SER A 23 -2.54 -3.80 -0.82
CA SER A 23 -1.41 -3.75 -1.75
C SER A 23 -1.85 -4.12 -3.17
N GLU A 24 -2.64 -5.17 -3.30
CA GLU A 24 -3.15 -5.59 -4.61
C GLU A 24 -4.04 -4.55 -5.26
N LYS A 25 -4.92 -3.93 -4.48
CA LYS A 25 -5.79 -2.85 -4.97
C LYS A 25 -4.97 -1.66 -5.44
N ILE A 26 -3.96 -1.28 -4.67
CA ILE A 26 -3.08 -0.17 -5.00
C ILE A 26 -2.32 -0.46 -6.29
N LEU A 27 -1.72 -1.64 -6.39
CA LEU A 27 -0.95 -2.02 -7.57
C LEU A 27 -1.82 -2.11 -8.82
N THR A 28 -3.05 -2.61 -8.70
CA THR A 28 -4.01 -2.63 -9.80
C THR A 28 -4.32 -1.22 -10.27
N ARG A 29 -4.57 -0.30 -9.33
CA ARG A 29 -4.88 1.08 -9.68
C ARG A 29 -3.69 1.79 -10.32
N VAL A 30 -2.49 1.57 -9.81
CA VAL A 30 -1.27 2.14 -10.38
C VAL A 30 -1.10 1.66 -11.83
N LYS A 31 -1.36 0.39 -12.08
CA LYS A 31 -1.29 -0.15 -13.44
C LYS A 31 -2.30 0.52 -14.37
N GLU A 32 -3.54 0.67 -13.90
CA GLU A 32 -4.57 1.36 -14.68
C GLU A 32 -4.17 2.81 -15.01
N LEU A 33 -3.61 3.50 -14.02
CA LEU A 33 -3.15 4.88 -14.20
C LEU A 33 -2.00 4.96 -15.20
N SER A 34 -1.08 4.01 -15.14
CA SER A 34 0.04 3.95 -16.06
C SER A 34 -0.45 3.74 -17.51
N GLU A 35 -1.38 2.82 -17.70
CA GLU A 35 -1.96 2.56 -19.01
C GLU A 35 -2.71 3.80 -19.54
N LYS A 36 -3.47 4.46 -18.68
CA LYS A 36 -4.19 5.67 -19.04
C LYS A 36 -3.24 6.80 -19.42
N PHE A 37 -2.14 6.95 -18.67
CA PHE A 37 -1.13 7.97 -18.95
C PHE A 37 -0.56 7.80 -20.35
N GLU A 38 -0.29 6.57 -20.76
CA GLU A 38 0.27 6.27 -22.06
C GLU A 38 -0.68 6.62 -23.23
N THR A 39 -1.98 6.63 -22.95
CA THR A 39 -2.99 6.93 -23.99
C THR A 39 -3.33 8.40 -24.08
N LEU A 40 -2.81 9.24 -23.18
CA LEU A 40 -3.10 10.67 -23.20
C LEU A 40 -2.26 11.42 -24.22
N ASP A 41 -2.89 12.43 -24.84
CA ASP A 41 -2.17 13.32 -25.76
C ASP A 41 -1.16 14.17 -25.00
N GLU A 42 -0.08 14.53 -25.66
CA GLU A 42 0.98 15.35 -25.05
C GLU A 42 0.47 16.69 -24.53
N GLY A 43 -0.59 17.22 -25.14
CA GLY A 43 -1.17 18.50 -24.73
C GLY A 43 -2.07 18.43 -23.51
N ASP A 44 -2.43 17.23 -23.05
CA ASP A 44 -3.36 17.08 -21.95
C ASP A 44 -2.61 17.08 -20.61
N MET A 45 -2.03 18.21 -20.30
CA MET A 45 -1.18 18.37 -19.11
C MET A 45 -1.95 18.20 -17.82
N LYS A 46 -3.19 18.68 -17.76
CA LYS A 46 -3.99 18.56 -16.54
C LYS A 46 -4.25 17.10 -16.17
N ALA A 47 -4.68 16.31 -17.16
CA ALA A 47 -4.93 14.88 -16.92
C ALA A 47 -3.65 14.16 -16.50
N LYS A 48 -2.51 14.51 -17.11
CA LYS A 48 -1.21 13.94 -16.72
C LYS A 48 -0.83 14.29 -15.30
N PHE A 49 -1.02 15.54 -14.89
CA PHE A 49 -0.74 15.97 -13.52
C PHE A 49 -1.63 15.23 -12.52
N ASP A 50 -2.91 15.07 -12.84
CA ASP A 50 -3.84 14.35 -11.97
C ASP A 50 -3.39 12.89 -11.76
N ILE A 51 -2.95 12.24 -12.84
CA ILE A 51 -2.44 10.85 -12.76
C ILE A 51 -1.17 10.79 -11.93
N ILE A 52 -0.25 11.72 -12.13
CA ILE A 52 0.99 11.76 -11.34
C ILE A 52 0.69 11.95 -9.86
N ALA A 53 -0.23 12.87 -9.53
CA ALA A 53 -0.60 13.14 -8.15
C ALA A 53 -1.24 11.90 -7.49
N GLU A 54 -2.15 11.24 -8.20
CA GLU A 54 -2.77 10.02 -7.68
C GLU A 54 -1.73 8.91 -7.52
N SER A 55 -0.83 8.74 -8.47
CA SER A 55 0.23 7.72 -8.41
C SER A 55 1.15 7.94 -7.23
N ARG A 56 1.52 9.17 -6.93
CA ARG A 56 2.34 9.50 -5.76
C ARG A 56 1.62 9.19 -4.46
N TYR A 57 0.34 9.53 -4.39
CA TYR A 57 -0.48 9.22 -3.24
C TYR A 57 -0.55 7.71 -3.00
N LEU A 58 -0.78 6.93 -4.07
CA LEU A 58 -0.86 5.48 -3.99
C LEU A 58 0.48 4.85 -3.61
N ASN A 59 1.58 5.38 -4.13
CA ASN A 59 2.91 4.90 -3.77
C ASN A 59 3.20 5.16 -2.29
N GLY A 60 2.75 6.29 -1.75
CA GLY A 60 2.86 6.59 -0.33
C GLY A 60 2.05 5.62 0.52
N LYS A 61 0.83 5.28 0.09
CA LYS A 61 0.01 4.29 0.78
C LYS A 61 0.67 2.91 0.75
N LEU A 62 1.21 2.51 -0.39
CA LEU A 62 1.88 1.22 -0.53
C LEU A 62 3.10 1.15 0.40
N GLU A 63 3.87 2.21 0.49
CA GLU A 63 5.00 2.29 1.40
C GLU A 63 4.54 2.15 2.86
N GLY A 64 3.43 2.81 3.22
CA GLY A 64 2.85 2.69 4.55
C GLY A 64 2.43 1.26 4.87
N VAL A 65 1.79 0.58 3.92
CA VAL A 65 1.41 -0.82 4.09
C VAL A 65 2.64 -1.70 4.28
N ARG A 66 3.69 -1.47 3.48
CA ARG A 66 4.94 -2.21 3.59
C ARG A 66 5.57 -2.05 4.97
N LEU A 67 5.58 -0.84 5.51
CA LEU A 67 6.12 -0.57 6.83
C LEU A 67 5.32 -1.28 7.93
N VAL A 68 4.01 -1.33 7.78
CA VAL A 68 3.15 -2.07 8.73
C VAL A 68 3.49 -3.54 8.70
N MET A 69 3.66 -4.13 7.51
CA MET A 69 4.01 -5.54 7.38
C MET A 69 5.38 -5.85 7.99
N GLU A 70 6.37 -4.99 7.79
CA GLU A 70 7.69 -5.13 8.40
C GLU A 70 7.61 -5.11 9.91
N GLU A 71 6.80 -4.22 10.45
CA GLU A 71 6.61 -4.12 11.90
C GLU A 71 5.93 -5.36 12.46
N LEU A 72 4.95 -5.90 11.73
CA LEU A 72 4.29 -7.14 12.15
C LEU A 72 5.26 -8.31 12.17
N GLU A 73 6.15 -8.41 11.18
CA GLU A 73 7.17 -9.45 11.15
C GLU A 73 8.11 -9.33 12.34
N ARG A 74 8.49 -8.12 12.68
CA ARG A 74 9.34 -7.86 13.84
C ARG A 74 8.66 -8.30 15.14
N ILE A 75 7.39 -7.96 15.30
CA ILE A 75 6.60 -8.34 16.47
C ILE A 75 6.46 -9.86 16.56
N ALA A 76 6.20 -10.51 15.44
CA ALA A 76 6.04 -11.95 15.37
C ALA A 76 7.32 -12.69 15.77
N LYS A 77 8.48 -12.15 15.42
CA LYS A 77 9.76 -12.75 15.79
C LYS A 77 10.07 -12.63 17.27
N ILE A 78 9.57 -11.60 17.91
CA ILE A 78 9.77 -11.37 19.33
C ILE A 78 8.84 -12.25 20.17
N SER A 79 7.68 -12.58 19.65
CA SER A 79 6.75 -13.46 20.32
C SER A 79 7.15 -14.91 20.11
#